data_28b85a9240a96364b0c869d585337f6c
#
_entry.id   28b85a9240a96364b0c869d585337f6c
#
_cell.length_a   1.000
_cell.length_b   1.000
_cell.length_c   1.000
_cell.angle_alpha   90.00
_cell.angle_beta   90.00
_cell.angle_gamma   90.00
#
_symmetry.space_group_name_H-M   'P 1'
#
loop_
_entity.id
_entity.type
_entity.pdbx_description
1 polymer ?
#
loop_
_entity_poly.entity_id
_entity_poly.type
_entity_poly.pdbx_seq_one_letter_code
_entity_poly.pdbx_strand_id
1 'polypeptide(L)'
;MALVFSKYFYLASLTSYYTFYLIHKFGVSVQSAQLHLFVLLGAVAAGTIIGGPVGDRIGRKYVIWCSILGVLPFTLALPYANLFWTAVLTVVIGVILASAFSAILVYAQELVPGKVGMISGLFFGLAFGMGGIGAAVLGWMADHTGIEFVYRVCSYLPAMGLLTAFLPNLETEEQRQHRVAA
;
A
#
# COMPACT_ATOMS: atom_id res chain seq x y z
N MET A 1 5.38 -5.44 11.12
CA MET A 1 6.50 -5.37 10.16
C MET A 1 6.17 -6.01 8.81
N ALA A 2 5.75 -7.29 8.73
CA ALA A 2 5.40 -7.96 7.46
C ALA A 2 4.36 -7.20 6.61
N LEU A 3 3.38 -6.57 7.23
CA LEU A 3 2.37 -5.74 6.56
C LEU A 3 2.97 -4.52 5.87
N VAL A 4 3.86 -3.83 6.56
CA VAL A 4 4.56 -2.65 6.00
C VAL A 4 5.43 -3.11 4.84
N PHE A 5 6.18 -4.20 5.02
CA PHE A 5 6.99 -4.81 3.97
C PHE A 5 6.17 -5.09 2.71
N SER A 6 5.10 -5.88 2.82
CA SER A 6 4.26 -6.27 1.68
C SER A 6 3.69 -5.06 0.93
N LYS A 7 3.15 -4.08 1.66
CA LYS A 7 2.55 -2.88 1.06
C LYS A 7 3.58 -1.98 0.39
N TYR A 8 4.71 -1.73 1.05
CA TYR A 8 5.74 -0.86 0.48
C TYR A 8 6.48 -1.50 -0.67
N PHE A 9 6.69 -2.81 -0.61
CA PHE A 9 7.28 -3.54 -1.73
C PHE A 9 6.38 -3.48 -2.97
N TYR A 10 5.06 -3.65 -2.77
CA TYR A 10 4.09 -3.51 -3.86
C TYR A 10 3.98 -2.06 -4.36
N LEU A 11 3.95 -1.08 -3.47
CA LEU A 11 3.93 0.34 -3.85
C LEU A 11 5.21 0.71 -4.61
N ALA A 12 6.37 0.22 -4.21
CA ALA A 12 7.63 0.41 -4.92
C ALA A 12 7.57 -0.18 -6.33
N SER A 13 6.95 -1.37 -6.52
CA SER A 13 6.76 -1.95 -7.84
C SER A 13 5.91 -1.05 -8.74
N LEU A 14 4.81 -0.52 -8.21
CA LEU A 14 3.95 0.40 -8.94
C LEU A 14 4.66 1.71 -9.28
N THR A 15 5.32 2.35 -8.33
CA THR A 15 5.93 3.66 -8.56
C THR A 15 7.18 3.59 -9.43
N SER A 16 8.00 2.54 -9.30
CA SER A 16 9.27 2.42 -10.01
C SER A 16 9.11 1.83 -11.42
N TYR A 17 8.18 0.91 -11.60
CA TYR A 17 8.08 0.14 -12.86
C TYR A 17 6.79 0.38 -13.64
N TYR A 18 5.85 1.18 -13.15
CA TYR A 18 4.57 1.43 -13.80
C TYR A 18 4.72 2.03 -15.20
N THR A 19 5.62 2.99 -15.36
CA THR A 19 5.91 3.60 -16.66
C THR A 19 6.42 2.56 -17.67
N PHE A 20 7.36 1.72 -17.25
CA PHE A 20 7.89 0.65 -18.11
C PHE A 20 6.83 -0.39 -18.46
N TYR A 21 5.99 -0.77 -17.48
CA TYR A 21 4.89 -1.69 -17.72
C TYR A 21 3.89 -1.16 -18.75
N LEU A 22 3.50 0.12 -18.65
CA LEU A 22 2.59 0.74 -19.62
C LEU A 22 3.19 0.80 -21.03
N ILE A 23 4.47 1.16 -21.15
CA ILE A 23 5.17 1.23 -22.43
C ILE A 23 5.27 -0.17 -23.05
N HIS A 24 5.72 -1.17 -22.29
CA HIS A 24 5.92 -2.52 -22.81
C HIS A 24 4.61 -3.23 -23.14
N LYS A 25 3.60 -3.13 -22.28
CA LYS A 25 2.34 -3.85 -22.46
C LYS A 25 1.40 -3.20 -23.48
N PHE A 26 1.33 -1.87 -23.46
CA PHE A 26 0.34 -1.11 -24.25
C PHE A 26 0.96 -0.26 -25.37
N GLY A 27 2.27 -0.19 -25.47
CA GLY A 27 2.96 0.58 -26.51
C GLY A 27 2.72 2.09 -26.41
N VAL A 28 2.35 2.62 -25.24
CA VAL A 28 2.08 4.05 -25.05
C VAL A 28 3.37 4.86 -25.07
N SER A 29 3.28 6.14 -25.43
CA SER A 29 4.43 7.04 -25.37
C SER A 29 4.90 7.27 -23.94
N VAL A 30 6.18 7.59 -23.76
CA VAL A 30 6.78 7.90 -22.46
C VAL A 30 6.00 9.00 -21.73
N GLN A 31 5.59 10.03 -22.47
CA GLN A 31 4.81 11.14 -21.92
C GLN A 31 3.46 10.67 -21.37
N SER A 32 2.74 9.83 -22.11
CA SER A 32 1.47 9.25 -21.66
C SER A 32 1.67 8.37 -20.41
N ALA A 33 2.71 7.53 -20.39
CA ALA A 33 3.02 6.69 -19.24
C ALA A 33 3.36 7.51 -17.99
N GLN A 34 4.08 8.63 -18.14
CA GLN A 34 4.39 9.55 -17.04
C GLN A 34 3.15 10.27 -16.51
N LEU A 35 2.19 10.62 -17.37
CA LEU A 35 0.90 11.18 -16.93
C LEU A 35 0.12 10.17 -16.06
N HIS A 36 0.10 8.90 -16.45
CA HIS A 36 -0.53 7.85 -15.65
C HIS A 36 0.18 7.66 -14.30
N LEU A 37 1.52 7.74 -14.27
CA LEU A 37 2.29 7.72 -13.03
C LEU A 37 1.97 8.92 -12.14
N PHE A 38 1.84 10.11 -12.71
CA PHE A 38 1.44 11.32 -11.97
C PHE A 38 0.05 11.16 -11.33
N VAL A 39 -0.91 10.61 -12.07
CA VAL A 39 -2.26 10.33 -11.56
C VAL A 39 -2.20 9.30 -10.41
N LEU A 40 -1.39 8.25 -10.54
CA LEU A 40 -1.16 7.28 -9.47
C LEU A 40 -0.60 7.95 -8.21
N LEU A 41 0.43 8.79 -8.35
CA LEU A 41 1.04 9.48 -7.20
C LEU A 41 0.06 10.46 -6.55
N GLY A 42 -0.78 11.15 -7.35
CA GLY A 42 -1.87 11.97 -6.85
C GLY A 42 -2.90 11.16 -6.06
N ALA A 43 -3.25 9.96 -6.55
CA ALA A 43 -4.15 9.03 -5.85
C ALA A 43 -3.55 8.55 -4.52
N VAL A 44 -2.25 8.25 -4.48
CA VAL A 44 -1.52 7.89 -3.25
C VAL A 44 -1.56 9.05 -2.25
N ALA A 45 -1.29 10.27 -2.69
CA ALA A 45 -1.35 11.45 -1.83
C ALA A 45 -2.76 11.67 -1.27
N ALA A 46 -3.79 11.61 -2.11
CA ALA A 46 -5.20 11.72 -1.69
C ALA A 46 -5.58 10.62 -0.70
N GLY A 47 -5.18 9.37 -0.96
CA GLY A 47 -5.42 8.24 -0.07
C GLY A 47 -4.78 8.42 1.31
N THR A 48 -3.58 8.98 1.38
CA THR A 48 -2.90 9.28 2.65
C THR A 48 -3.65 10.34 3.46
N ILE A 49 -4.12 11.40 2.80
CA ILE A 49 -4.88 12.49 3.46
C ILE A 49 -6.23 11.98 3.96
N ILE A 50 -6.95 11.19 3.15
CA ILE A 50 -8.28 10.65 3.51
C ILE A 50 -8.16 9.55 4.57
N GLY A 51 -7.11 8.74 4.53
CA GLY A 51 -6.92 7.59 5.40
C GLY A 51 -6.80 7.91 6.88
N GLY A 52 -6.24 9.07 7.25
CA GLY A 52 -6.14 9.53 8.63
C GLY A 52 -7.51 9.69 9.29
N PRO A 53 -8.35 10.64 8.83
CA PRO A 53 -9.68 10.87 9.39
C PRO A 53 -10.62 9.65 9.34
N VAL A 54 -10.49 8.82 8.31
CA VAL A 54 -11.27 7.58 8.20
C VAL A 54 -10.83 6.57 9.26
N GLY A 55 -9.51 6.43 9.48
CA GLY A 55 -8.96 5.56 10.52
C GLY A 55 -9.39 5.96 11.93
N ASP A 56 -9.46 7.25 12.20
CA ASP A 56 -9.88 7.79 13.50
C ASP A 56 -11.37 7.54 13.78
N ARG A 57 -12.24 7.55 12.73
CA ARG A 57 -13.70 7.37 12.89
C ARG A 57 -14.12 5.90 12.92
N ILE A 58 -13.58 5.07 12.06
CA ILE A 58 -14.04 3.67 11.85
C ILE A 58 -13.22 2.70 12.70
N GLY A 59 -12.05 3.13 13.15
CA GLY A 59 -11.09 2.28 13.86
C GLY A 59 -9.95 1.81 12.93
N ARG A 60 -8.74 1.97 13.41
CA ARG A 60 -7.50 1.75 12.63
C ARG A 60 -7.36 0.33 12.11
N LYS A 61 -7.74 -0.66 12.93
CA LYS A 61 -7.70 -2.08 12.52
C LYS A 61 -8.61 -2.34 11.32
N TYR A 62 -9.81 -1.77 11.30
CA TYR A 62 -10.75 -1.93 10.18
C TYR A 62 -10.21 -1.31 8.89
N VAL A 63 -9.60 -0.11 8.96
CA VAL A 63 -8.99 0.53 7.80
C VAL A 63 -7.84 -0.31 7.25
N ILE A 64 -7.00 -0.89 8.13
CA ILE A 64 -5.92 -1.81 7.73
C ILE A 64 -6.51 -3.03 7.01
N TRP A 65 -7.55 -3.65 7.57
CA TRP A 65 -8.25 -4.78 6.97
C TRP A 65 -8.85 -4.44 5.61
N CYS A 66 -9.64 -3.37 5.55
CA CYS A 66 -10.27 -2.91 4.31
C CYS A 66 -9.23 -2.58 3.24
N SER A 67 -8.08 -2.00 3.63
CA SER A 67 -7.02 -1.67 2.67
C SER A 67 -6.31 -2.89 2.09
N ILE A 68 -6.32 -4.02 2.77
CA ILE A 68 -5.67 -5.25 2.32
C ILE A 68 -6.65 -6.11 1.53
N LEU A 69 -7.79 -6.42 2.13
CA LEU A 69 -8.82 -7.22 1.47
C LEU A 69 -9.44 -6.46 0.30
N GLY A 70 -9.65 -5.15 0.47
CA GLY A 70 -10.22 -4.30 -0.57
C GLY A 70 -9.30 -4.09 -1.77
N VAL A 71 -7.98 -4.09 -1.58
CA VAL A 71 -7.03 -3.92 -2.69
C VAL A 71 -6.78 -5.21 -3.46
N LEU A 72 -6.90 -6.37 -2.83
CA LEU A 72 -6.59 -7.68 -3.41
C LEU A 72 -7.26 -7.95 -4.76
N PRO A 73 -8.60 -7.81 -4.92
CA PRO A 73 -9.24 -8.07 -6.20
C PRO A 73 -8.73 -7.15 -7.32
N PHE A 74 -8.43 -5.89 -6.99
CA PHE A 74 -7.94 -4.91 -7.96
C PHE A 74 -6.50 -5.20 -8.38
N THR A 75 -5.64 -5.63 -7.45
CA THR A 75 -4.25 -6.00 -7.77
C THR A 75 -4.17 -7.27 -8.60
N LEU A 76 -5.03 -8.24 -8.35
CA LEU A 76 -5.12 -9.47 -9.15
C LEU A 76 -5.69 -9.22 -10.55
N ALA A 77 -6.62 -8.27 -10.69
CA ALA A 77 -7.18 -7.88 -11.98
C ALA A 77 -6.22 -7.06 -12.85
N LEU A 78 -5.28 -6.33 -12.23
CA LEU A 78 -4.38 -5.39 -12.91
C LEU A 78 -3.59 -6.00 -14.09
N PRO A 79 -2.97 -7.20 -13.97
CA PRO A 79 -2.22 -7.80 -15.07
C PRO A 79 -3.08 -8.18 -16.28
N TYR A 80 -4.38 -8.33 -16.11
CA TYR A 80 -5.32 -8.75 -17.16
C TYR A 80 -6.11 -7.58 -17.76
N ALA A 81 -5.98 -6.38 -17.20
CA ALA A 81 -6.72 -5.19 -17.59
C ALA A 81 -6.19 -4.58 -18.91
N ASN A 82 -7.06 -3.90 -19.65
CA ASN A 82 -6.68 -3.03 -20.76
C ASN A 82 -6.19 -1.67 -20.22
N LEU A 83 -5.69 -0.78 -21.10
CA LEU A 83 -5.09 0.51 -20.69
C LEU A 83 -6.03 1.36 -19.82
N PHE A 84 -7.31 1.48 -20.22
CA PHE A 84 -8.30 2.27 -19.48
C PHE A 84 -8.53 1.70 -18.07
N TRP A 85 -8.79 0.39 -17.98
CA TRP A 85 -8.99 -0.27 -16.70
C TRP A 85 -7.72 -0.30 -15.86
N THR A 86 -6.54 -0.42 -16.47
CA THR A 86 -5.27 -0.30 -15.74
C THR A 86 -5.15 1.06 -15.07
N ALA A 87 -5.49 2.16 -15.76
CA ALA A 87 -5.49 3.49 -15.17
C ALA A 87 -6.48 3.63 -14.00
N VAL A 88 -7.70 3.14 -14.16
CA VAL A 88 -8.73 3.16 -13.09
C VAL A 88 -8.30 2.32 -11.90
N LEU A 89 -7.86 1.09 -12.15
CA LEU A 89 -7.43 0.16 -11.10
C LEU A 89 -6.24 0.70 -10.32
N THR A 90 -5.26 1.31 -10.97
CA THR A 90 -4.09 1.88 -10.29
C THR A 90 -4.44 3.06 -9.40
N VAL A 91 -5.40 3.91 -9.80
CA VAL A 91 -5.92 4.99 -8.94
C VAL A 91 -6.59 4.39 -7.70
N VAL A 92 -7.48 3.42 -7.86
CA VAL A 92 -8.17 2.75 -6.76
C VAL A 92 -7.16 2.07 -5.82
N ILE A 93 -6.21 1.33 -6.37
CA ILE A 93 -5.13 0.66 -5.62
C ILE A 93 -4.30 1.71 -4.85
N GLY A 94 -3.91 2.81 -5.49
CA GLY A 94 -3.14 3.89 -4.88
C GLY A 94 -3.83 4.50 -3.66
N VAL A 95 -5.11 4.86 -3.81
CA VAL A 95 -5.92 5.42 -2.71
C VAL A 95 -6.06 4.41 -1.56
N ILE A 96 -6.43 3.17 -1.86
CA ILE A 96 -6.67 2.14 -0.84
C ILE A 96 -5.38 1.77 -0.09
N LEU A 97 -4.26 1.56 -0.81
CA LEU A 97 -2.98 1.24 -0.18
C LEU A 97 -2.46 2.36 0.71
N ALA A 98 -2.55 3.60 0.22
CA ALA A 98 -2.03 4.77 0.92
C ALA A 98 -2.87 5.13 2.15
N SER A 99 -4.19 4.89 2.12
CA SER A 99 -5.08 5.20 3.25
C SER A 99 -4.72 4.45 4.53
N ALA A 100 -4.13 3.27 4.43
CA ALA A 100 -3.76 2.49 5.61
C ALA A 100 -2.39 2.86 6.18
N PHE A 101 -1.58 3.66 5.50
CA PHE A 101 -0.24 3.99 6.00
C PHE A 101 -0.31 4.76 7.33
N SER A 102 -1.09 5.84 7.36
CA SER A 102 -1.30 6.62 8.58
C SER A 102 -1.90 5.77 9.69
N ALA A 103 -2.91 4.94 9.37
CA ALA A 103 -3.53 4.04 10.34
C ALA A 103 -2.54 3.03 10.92
N ILE A 104 -1.67 2.42 10.10
CA ILE A 104 -0.65 1.47 10.56
C ILE A 104 0.38 2.15 11.46
N LEU A 105 0.82 3.35 11.09
CA LEU A 105 1.82 4.10 11.86
C LEU A 105 1.28 4.46 13.25
N VAL A 106 0.09 5.05 13.31
CA VAL A 106 -0.52 5.46 14.58
C VAL A 106 -0.86 4.23 15.43
N TYR A 107 -1.37 3.16 14.82
CA TYR A 107 -1.59 1.88 15.52
C TYR A 107 -0.30 1.35 16.17
N ALA A 108 0.83 1.44 15.47
CA ALA A 108 2.11 1.01 16.02
C ALA A 108 2.62 1.92 17.15
N GLN A 109 2.36 3.23 17.08
CA GLN A 109 2.69 4.18 18.15
C GLN A 109 1.87 3.93 19.41
N GLU A 110 0.61 3.53 19.28
CA GLU A 110 -0.26 3.17 20.40
C GLU A 110 0.17 1.87 21.10
N LEU A 111 0.73 0.92 20.35
CA LEU A 111 1.26 -0.31 20.92
C LEU A 111 2.50 -0.09 21.82
N VAL A 112 3.24 1.01 21.61
CA VAL A 112 4.46 1.33 22.37
C VAL A 112 4.40 2.78 22.86
N PRO A 113 3.61 3.07 23.90
CA PRO A 113 3.47 4.43 24.44
C PRO A 113 4.80 5.02 24.88
N GLY A 114 4.98 6.31 24.68
CA GLY A 114 6.19 7.06 25.09
C GLY A 114 7.39 6.96 24.13
N LYS A 115 7.31 6.15 23.06
CA LYS A 115 8.40 6.00 22.08
C LYS A 115 7.97 6.39 20.65
N VAL A 116 7.12 7.40 20.51
CA VAL A 116 6.52 7.83 19.23
C VAL A 116 7.57 8.12 18.17
N GLY A 117 8.62 8.88 18.52
CA GLY A 117 9.71 9.23 17.58
C GLY A 117 10.49 8.00 17.09
N MET A 118 10.79 7.06 17.99
CA MET A 118 11.48 5.81 17.64
C MET A 118 10.63 4.95 16.69
N ILE A 119 9.36 4.78 16.99
CA ILE A 119 8.44 3.99 16.17
C ILE A 119 8.26 4.64 14.80
N SER A 120 8.06 5.96 14.74
CA SER A 120 7.96 6.68 13.47
C SER A 120 9.24 6.54 12.64
N GLY A 121 10.40 6.76 13.23
CA GLY A 121 11.69 6.61 12.55
C GLY A 121 11.90 5.19 12.01
N LEU A 122 11.56 4.17 12.80
CA LEU A 122 11.63 2.76 12.39
C LEU A 122 10.68 2.47 11.20
N PHE A 123 9.43 2.94 11.26
CA PHE A 123 8.45 2.73 10.20
C PHE A 123 8.82 3.46 8.90
N PHE A 124 9.24 4.71 8.98
CA PHE A 124 9.70 5.46 7.80
C PHE A 124 11.00 4.87 7.24
N GLY A 125 11.97 4.53 8.09
CA GLY A 125 13.21 3.89 7.68
C GLY A 125 12.96 2.55 6.97
N LEU A 126 12.08 1.70 7.53
CA LEU A 126 11.67 0.46 6.88
C LEU A 126 10.92 0.73 5.57
N ALA A 127 9.96 1.66 5.55
CA ALA A 127 9.19 1.97 4.37
C ALA A 127 10.08 2.36 3.18
N PHE A 128 10.96 3.32 3.37
CA PHE A 128 11.86 3.79 2.32
C PHE A 128 12.97 2.77 2.01
N GLY A 129 13.56 2.14 3.03
CA GLY A 129 14.58 1.11 2.86
C GLY A 129 14.06 -0.10 2.09
N MET A 130 12.87 -0.60 2.47
CA MET A 130 12.23 -1.72 1.76
C MET A 130 11.78 -1.33 0.36
N GLY A 131 11.35 -0.08 0.16
CA GLY A 131 11.06 0.46 -1.16
C GLY A 131 12.28 0.40 -2.09
N GLY A 132 13.44 0.83 -1.60
CA GLY A 132 14.70 0.78 -2.34
C GLY A 132 15.15 -0.66 -2.66
N ILE A 133 15.15 -1.55 -1.65
CA ILE A 133 15.46 -2.98 -1.84
C ILE A 133 14.46 -3.60 -2.82
N GLY A 134 13.17 -3.29 -2.66
CA GLY A 134 12.11 -3.76 -3.55
C GLY A 134 12.37 -3.35 -5.00
N ALA A 135 12.68 -2.09 -5.24
CA ALA A 135 13.01 -1.60 -6.57
C ALA A 135 14.21 -2.35 -7.17
N ALA A 136 15.29 -2.56 -6.39
CA ALA A 136 16.48 -3.26 -6.87
C ALA A 136 16.19 -4.73 -7.22
N VAL A 137 15.49 -5.46 -6.34
CA VAL A 137 15.14 -6.88 -6.57
C VAL A 137 14.19 -7.03 -7.75
N LEU A 138 13.18 -6.18 -7.85
CA LEU A 138 12.22 -6.21 -8.94
C LEU A 138 12.84 -5.78 -10.27
N GLY A 139 13.83 -4.87 -10.26
CA GLY A 139 14.60 -4.51 -11.44
C GLY A 139 15.40 -5.68 -11.96
N TRP A 140 16.18 -6.32 -11.09
CA TRP A 140 16.92 -7.52 -11.44
C TRP A 140 15.99 -8.62 -12.02
N MET A 141 14.82 -8.81 -11.40
CA MET A 141 13.85 -9.78 -11.88
C MET A 141 13.25 -9.36 -13.24
N ALA A 142 12.96 -8.07 -13.44
CA ALA A 142 12.43 -7.55 -14.70
C ALA A 142 13.41 -7.75 -15.87
N ASP A 143 14.69 -7.56 -15.62
CA ASP A 143 15.75 -7.76 -16.63
C ASP A 143 15.86 -9.22 -17.09
N HIS A 144 15.55 -10.19 -16.22
CA HIS A 144 15.66 -11.62 -16.53
C HIS A 144 14.35 -12.26 -17.00
N THR A 145 13.21 -11.81 -16.52
CA THR A 145 11.90 -12.46 -16.75
C THR A 145 10.87 -11.57 -17.47
N GLY A 146 11.21 -10.30 -17.65
CA GLY A 146 10.30 -9.30 -18.23
C GLY A 146 9.37 -8.64 -17.21
N ILE A 147 8.95 -7.41 -17.54
CA ILE A 147 8.19 -6.54 -16.65
C ILE A 147 6.78 -7.07 -16.34
N GLU A 148 6.16 -7.77 -17.29
CA GLU A 148 4.81 -8.33 -17.10
C GLU A 148 4.80 -9.45 -16.06
N PHE A 149 5.84 -10.28 -16.04
CA PHE A 149 6.00 -11.32 -15.02
C PHE A 149 6.15 -10.71 -13.63
N VAL A 150 6.96 -9.65 -13.51
CA VAL A 150 7.13 -8.91 -12.25
C VAL A 150 5.79 -8.39 -11.73
N TYR A 151 4.98 -7.76 -12.59
CA TYR A 151 3.66 -7.27 -12.20
C TYR A 151 2.71 -8.39 -11.76
N ARG A 152 2.77 -9.54 -12.42
CA ARG A 152 1.99 -10.73 -12.02
C ARG A 152 2.41 -11.25 -10.65
N VAL A 153 3.69 -11.36 -10.39
CA VAL A 153 4.21 -11.78 -9.07
C VAL A 153 3.84 -10.75 -7.99
N CYS A 154 4.04 -9.46 -8.28
CA CYS A 154 3.72 -8.39 -7.34
C CYS A 154 2.23 -8.30 -7.00
N SER A 155 1.32 -8.70 -7.92
CA SER A 155 -0.12 -8.69 -7.66
C SER A 155 -0.55 -9.61 -6.50
N TYR A 156 0.26 -10.60 -6.14
CA TYR A 156 0.04 -11.49 -4.99
C TYR A 156 0.60 -10.94 -3.67
N LEU A 157 1.49 -9.94 -3.71
CA LEU A 157 2.08 -9.38 -2.48
C LEU A 157 1.04 -8.87 -1.46
N PRO A 158 -0.05 -8.21 -1.85
CA PRO A 158 -1.08 -7.79 -0.90
C PRO A 158 -1.74 -8.96 -0.16
N ALA A 159 -1.71 -10.18 -0.70
CA ALA A 159 -2.23 -11.37 -0.02
C ALA A 159 -1.45 -11.69 1.28
N MET A 160 -0.15 -11.32 1.37
CA MET A 160 0.60 -11.42 2.63
C MET A 160 -0.03 -10.56 3.73
N GLY A 161 -0.82 -9.59 3.36
CA GLY A 161 -1.59 -8.77 4.30
C GLY A 161 -2.67 -9.53 5.06
N LEU A 162 -3.04 -10.77 4.68
CA LEU A 162 -3.92 -11.64 5.47
C LEU A 162 -3.34 -11.93 6.88
N LEU A 163 -2.03 -11.73 7.07
CA LEU A 163 -1.41 -11.76 8.39
C LEU A 163 -1.98 -10.72 9.37
N THR A 164 -2.74 -9.73 8.87
CA THR A 164 -3.52 -8.81 9.76
C THR A 164 -4.54 -9.52 10.63
N ALA A 165 -4.95 -10.74 10.27
CA ALA A 165 -5.85 -11.54 11.11
C ALA A 165 -5.29 -11.74 12.53
N PHE A 166 -3.96 -11.74 12.68
CA PHE A 166 -3.27 -11.91 13.97
C PHE A 166 -3.04 -10.59 14.71
N LEU A 167 -3.49 -9.43 14.20
CA LEU A 167 -3.37 -8.16 14.92
C LEU A 167 -4.31 -8.10 16.12
N PRO A 168 -3.80 -7.76 17.33
CA PRO A 168 -4.65 -7.57 18.51
C PRO A 168 -5.61 -6.39 18.31
N ASN A 169 -6.79 -6.48 18.91
CA ASN A 169 -7.72 -5.36 19.00
C ASN A 169 -7.22 -4.38 20.06
N LEU A 170 -6.91 -3.16 19.65
CA LEU A 170 -6.73 -2.05 20.59
C LEU A 170 -8.10 -1.39 20.78
N GLU A 171 -8.62 -1.48 21.99
CA GLU A 171 -9.82 -0.72 22.37
C GLU A 171 -9.39 0.76 22.46
N THR A 172 -10.18 1.65 21.87
CA THR A 172 -9.99 3.09 22.02
C THR A 172 -10.22 3.45 23.49
N GLU A 173 -9.52 4.46 24.02
CA GLU A 173 -9.67 4.84 25.44
C GLU A 173 -11.11 5.15 25.82
N GLU A 174 -11.90 5.73 24.91
CA GLU A 174 -13.34 5.95 25.09
C GLU A 174 -14.13 4.64 25.27
N GLN A 175 -13.80 3.59 24.51
CA GLN A 175 -14.43 2.27 24.63
C GLN A 175 -14.03 1.59 25.95
N ARG A 176 -12.81 1.81 26.42
CA ARG A 176 -12.33 1.33 27.71
C ARG A 176 -13.03 2.02 28.87
N GLN A 177 -13.24 3.35 28.78
CA GLN A 177 -13.96 4.14 29.78
C GLN A 177 -15.43 3.75 29.86
N HIS A 178 -16.10 3.50 28.74
CA HIS A 178 -17.49 3.02 28.71
C HIS A 178 -17.65 1.63 29.32
N ARG A 179 -16.65 0.76 29.18
CA ARG A 179 -16.68 -0.60 29.77
C ARG A 179 -16.41 -0.60 31.28
N VAL A 180 -15.67 0.39 31.78
CA VAL A 180 -15.38 0.53 33.22
C VAL A 180 -16.52 1.27 33.95
N ALA A 181 -17.33 2.05 33.21
CA ALA A 181 -18.48 2.81 33.75
C ALA A 181 -19.82 2.03 33.69
N ALA A 182 -19.85 0.84 33.07
CA ALA A 182 -20.98 -0.09 33.00
C ALA A 182 -20.78 -1.28 33.92
#